data_b3942bde9792af1dd3004d0bf0c712a0
#
_entry.id   b3942bde9792af1dd3004d0bf0c712a0
#
_cell.length_a   1.000
_cell.length_b   1.000
_cell.length_c   1.000
_cell.angle_alpha   90.00
_cell.angle_beta   90.00
_cell.angle_gamma   90.00
#
_symmetry.space_group_name_H-M   'P 1'
#
loop_
_entity.id
_entity.type
_entity.pdbx_description
1 polymer ?
#
loop_
_entity_poly.entity_id
_entity_poly.type
_entity_poly.pdbx_seq_one_letter_code
_entity_poly.pdbx_strand_id
1 'polypeptide(L)' 'MKLNCGDTCPKSGSYKVIDGKGNVINSVWVGEGETMPPTQYSDCHYES' A
#
# COMPACT_ATOMS: atom_id res chain seq x y z
N MET A 1 -6.02 0.75 8.13
CA MET A 1 -6.82 0.73 6.90
C MET A 1 -6.09 -0.06 5.84
N LYS A 2 -6.79 -0.92 5.15
CA LYS A 2 -6.21 -1.81 4.14
C LYS A 2 -6.54 -1.32 2.74
N LEU A 3 -5.52 -1.22 1.88
CA LEU A 3 -5.68 -0.81 0.47
C LEU A 3 -4.95 -1.80 -0.42
N ASN A 4 -5.44 -1.94 -1.65
CA ASN A 4 -4.82 -2.81 -2.65
C ASN A 4 -4.12 -1.97 -3.71
N CYS A 5 -3.26 -2.61 -4.50
CA CYS A 5 -2.64 -1.97 -5.66
C CYS A 5 -3.75 -1.44 -6.58
N GLY A 6 -3.58 -0.23 -7.09
CA GLY A 6 -4.56 0.37 -7.98
C GLY A 6 -5.70 1.10 -7.28
N ASP A 7 -5.83 0.97 -5.96
CA ASP A 7 -6.84 1.72 -5.21
C ASP A 7 -6.45 3.20 -5.14
N THR A 8 -7.46 4.05 -5.01
CA THR A 8 -7.21 5.48 -4.82
C THR A 8 -6.82 5.73 -3.37
N CYS A 9 -5.72 6.45 -3.16
CA CYS A 9 -5.25 6.78 -1.82
C CYS A 9 -6.23 7.74 -1.15
N PRO A 10 -6.80 7.38 0.02
CA PRO A 10 -7.80 8.23 0.68
C PRO A 10 -7.20 9.37 1.49
N LYS A 11 -5.94 9.27 1.87
CA LYS A 11 -5.30 10.28 2.71
C LYS A 11 -3.80 10.22 2.51
N SER A 12 -3.17 11.38 2.34
CA SER A 12 -1.72 11.47 2.20
C SER A 12 -1.01 10.94 3.43
N GLY A 13 0.03 10.16 3.23
CA GLY A 13 0.80 9.65 4.34
C GLY A 13 1.68 8.46 3.95
N SER A 14 2.27 7.86 4.96
CA SER A 14 3.12 6.70 4.81
C SER A 14 2.28 5.43 4.89
N TYR A 15 2.47 4.53 3.94
CA TYR A 15 1.75 3.26 3.88
C TYR A 15 2.75 2.11 3.91
N LYS A 16 2.43 1.09 4.69
CA LYS A 16 3.26 -0.11 4.80
C LYS A 16 2.82 -1.12 3.76
N VAL A 17 3.80 -1.73 3.09
CA VAL A 17 3.53 -2.84 2.17
C VAL A 17 3.61 -4.13 2.96
N ILE A 18 2.51 -4.86 3.00
CA ILE A 18 2.38 -6.10 3.77
C ILE A 18 2.28 -7.27 2.79
N ASP A 19 3.09 -8.30 3.00
CA ASP A 19 3.04 -9.48 2.14
C ASP A 19 1.90 -10.44 2.53
N GLY A 20 1.75 -11.52 1.77
CA GLY A 20 0.69 -12.50 2.02
C GLY A 20 0.81 -13.23 3.36
N LYS A 21 1.96 -13.13 4.02
CA LYS A 21 2.20 -13.73 5.33
C LYS A 21 2.00 -12.75 6.48
N GLY A 22 1.71 -11.49 6.17
CA GLY A 22 1.50 -10.48 7.19
C GLY A 22 2.76 -9.72 7.59
N ASN A 23 3.85 -9.88 6.86
CA ASN A 23 5.12 -9.19 7.16
C ASN A 23 5.20 -7.86 6.44
N VAL A 24 5.71 -6.84 7.15
CA VAL A 24 6.00 -5.54 6.52
C VAL A 24 7.30 -5.67 5.74
N ILE A 25 7.21 -5.55 4.42
CA ILE A 25 8.38 -5.71 3.54
C ILE A 25 8.89 -4.39 2.99
N ASN A 26 8.08 -3.31 3.09
CA ASN A 26 8.50 -2.01 2.61
C ASN A 26 7.54 -0.95 3.14
N SER A 27 7.86 0.31 2.87
CA SER A 27 6.93 1.41 3.12
C SER A 27 7.06 2.43 2.00
N VAL A 28 5.94 3.10 1.68
CA VAL A 28 5.90 4.11 0.63
C VAL A 28 5.07 5.29 1.10
N TRP A 29 5.38 6.48 0.59
CA TRP A 29 4.56 7.67 0.83
C TRP A 29 3.68 7.90 -0.39
N VAL A 30 2.37 8.07 -0.17
CA VAL A 30 1.41 8.28 -1.25
C VAL A 30 0.55 9.48 -0.90
N GLY A 31 0.30 10.33 -1.89
CA GLY A 31 -0.55 11.51 -1.71
C GLY A 31 -2.02 11.18 -1.88
N GLU A 32 -2.86 11.91 -1.17
CA GLU A 32 -4.31 11.76 -1.28
C GLU A 32 -4.76 11.93 -2.72
N GLY A 33 -5.61 11.05 -3.19
CA GLY A 33 -6.14 11.06 -4.55
C GLY A 33 -5.24 10.37 -5.57
N GLU A 34 -4.02 10.02 -5.20
CA GLU A 34 -3.13 9.28 -6.07
C GLU A 34 -3.48 7.80 -6.08
N THR A 35 -3.13 7.11 -7.15
CA THR A 35 -3.33 5.67 -7.24
C THR A 35 -2.22 4.95 -6.49
N MET A 36 -2.59 3.98 -5.66
CA MET A 36 -1.60 3.17 -4.95
C MET A 36 -0.73 2.43 -5.97
N PRO A 37 0.61 2.53 -5.86
CA PRO A 37 1.50 1.94 -6.85
C PRO A 37 1.44 0.40 -6.82
N PRO A 38 1.78 -0.26 -7.92
CA PRO A 38 1.83 -1.72 -7.95
C PRO A 38 2.98 -2.23 -7.08
N THR A 39 2.76 -3.38 -6.42
CA THR A 39 3.81 -4.04 -5.67
C THR A 39 4.56 -5.00 -6.60
N GLN A 40 5.83 -5.29 -6.27
CA GLN A 40 6.63 -6.24 -7.03
C GLN A 40 6.27 -7.69 -6.71
N TYR A 41 5.50 -7.90 -5.64
CA TYR A 41 5.17 -9.23 -5.15
C TYR A 41 3.67 -9.43 -5.21
N SER A 42 3.24 -10.67 -5.49
CA SER A 42 1.82 -11.02 -5.44
C SER A 42 1.35 -11.09 -3.99
N ASP A 43 0.04 -10.97 -3.79
CA ASP A 43 -0.62 -11.07 -2.49
C ASP A 43 -0.22 -9.99 -1.50
N CYS A 44 0.33 -8.86 -1.98
CA CYS A 44 0.68 -7.74 -1.11
C CYS A 44 -0.46 -6.73 -1.06
N HIS A 45 -0.53 -6.02 0.07
CA HIS A 45 -1.49 -4.93 0.23
C HIS A 45 -0.83 -3.82 1.04
N TYR A 46 -1.51 -2.68 1.13
CA TYR A 46 -1.02 -1.53 1.88
C TYR A 46 -1.82 -1.35 3.16
N GLU A 47 -1.14 -0.93 4.21
CA GLU A 47 -1.79 -0.59 5.47
C GLU A 47 -1.22 0.70 6.03
N SER A 48 -2.09 1.45 6.66
CA SER A 48 -1.69 2.69 7.35
C SER A 48 -1.92 2.59 8.84
#